data_419f4244c8a31630708a2c6a83715243
#
_entry.id   419f4244c8a31630708a2c6a83715243
#
_cell.length_a   1.000
_cell.length_b   1.000
_cell.length_c   1.000
_cell.angle_alpha   90.00
_cell.angle_beta   90.00
_cell.angle_gamma   90.00
#
_symmetry.space_group_name_H-M   'P 1'
#
loop_
_entity.id
_entity.type
_entity.pdbx_description
1 polymer ?
#
loop_
_entity_poly.entity_id
_entity_poly.type
_entity_poly.pdbx_seq_one_letter_code
_entity_poly.pdbx_strand_id
1 'polypeptide(L)'
;MSTRLLSVKPDTLEYIYSTGKSKLVPVKLEGKVTAGRQYYISDTIYSPDSVLVYAPVAILDTITTAYTQKVNFENVADTLRQRIALAGVKGAKFVPGAIDLTLPVDIYTEKTVEVPLRGINFPADKVLRAFPSKVQITFQVGLSRFRKIKASDFVVNVSYEELLKLGTDKYLSLIHISEPTRPRLI
;
A
#
# COMPACT_ATOMS: atom_id res chain seq x y z
N MET A 1 2.65 16.48 -65.82
CA MET A 1 1.77 15.85 -64.82
C MET A 1 1.38 16.93 -63.82
N SER A 2 0.10 17.27 -63.71
CA SER A 2 -0.37 18.25 -62.72
C SER A 2 -0.97 17.49 -61.51
N THR A 3 -0.39 17.64 -60.36
CA THR A 3 -0.90 17.07 -59.10
C THR A 3 -1.80 18.09 -58.44
N ARG A 4 -3.02 17.68 -58.06
CA ARG A 4 -3.98 18.53 -57.34
C ARG A 4 -4.17 18.00 -55.95
N LEU A 5 -3.90 18.83 -54.91
CA LEU A 5 -4.19 18.50 -53.51
C LEU A 5 -5.72 18.48 -53.31
N LEU A 6 -6.26 17.36 -52.78
CA LEU A 6 -7.70 17.19 -52.58
C LEU A 6 -8.13 17.46 -51.15
N SER A 7 -7.34 17.07 -50.16
CA SER A 7 -7.61 17.38 -48.75
C SER A 7 -6.37 17.20 -47.89
N VAL A 8 -6.31 17.89 -46.78
CA VAL A 8 -5.34 17.70 -45.71
C VAL A 8 -6.10 17.38 -44.44
N LYS A 9 -5.70 16.29 -43.74
CA LYS A 9 -6.27 15.92 -42.43
C LYS A 9 -5.12 15.61 -41.47
N PRO A 10 -5.13 16.18 -40.27
CA PRO A 10 -6.04 17.23 -39.79
C PRO A 10 -5.80 18.57 -40.50
N ASP A 11 -6.85 19.36 -40.68
CA ASP A 11 -6.80 20.70 -41.26
C ASP A 11 -6.34 21.74 -40.24
N THR A 12 -6.44 21.40 -38.97
CA THR A 12 -6.06 22.23 -37.82
C THR A 12 -5.06 21.48 -36.96
N LEU A 13 -3.91 22.08 -36.67
CA LEU A 13 -2.93 21.61 -35.69
C LEU A 13 -2.98 22.51 -34.47
N GLU A 14 -3.40 21.95 -33.35
CA GLU A 14 -3.39 22.64 -32.04
C GLU A 14 -2.01 22.46 -31.41
N TYR A 15 -1.25 23.55 -31.29
CA TYR A 15 0.08 23.57 -30.68
C TYR A 15 0.02 24.21 -29.31
N ILE A 16 0.31 23.44 -28.25
CA ILE A 16 0.34 23.96 -26.89
C ILE A 16 1.78 24.28 -26.53
N TYR A 17 2.07 25.57 -26.40
CA TYR A 17 3.36 26.09 -25.95
C TYR A 17 3.38 26.27 -24.45
N SER A 18 4.40 25.68 -23.79
CA SER A 18 4.64 25.87 -22.35
C SER A 18 5.92 26.73 -22.18
N THR A 19 5.90 27.70 -21.30
CA THR A 19 7.04 28.55 -20.92
C THR A 19 8.11 27.85 -20.09
N GLY A 20 8.18 26.53 -20.14
CA GLY A 20 9.20 25.73 -19.48
C GLY A 20 8.99 25.50 -17.98
N LYS A 21 7.88 25.94 -17.39
CA LYS A 21 7.57 25.61 -16.00
C LYS A 21 7.19 24.12 -15.90
N SER A 22 7.75 23.48 -14.88
CA SER A 22 7.49 22.07 -14.59
C SER A 22 7.23 21.88 -13.11
N LYS A 23 6.53 20.81 -12.78
CA LYS A 23 6.24 20.39 -11.42
C LYS A 23 6.46 18.89 -11.31
N LEU A 24 7.10 18.44 -10.24
CA LEU A 24 7.23 17.02 -9.93
C LEU A 24 5.95 16.57 -9.23
N VAL A 25 5.34 15.51 -9.73
CA VAL A 25 4.11 14.93 -9.17
C VAL A 25 4.24 13.43 -8.97
N PRO A 26 3.70 12.86 -7.89
CA PRO A 26 3.71 11.42 -7.65
C PRO A 26 2.83 10.69 -8.65
N VAL A 27 3.19 9.45 -8.95
CA VAL A 27 2.41 8.55 -9.80
C VAL A 27 1.46 7.72 -8.95
N LYS A 28 0.23 7.52 -9.44
CA LYS A 28 -0.74 6.59 -8.87
C LYS A 28 -1.36 5.71 -9.94
N LEU A 29 -1.58 4.46 -9.58
CA LEU A 29 -2.28 3.51 -10.43
C LEU A 29 -3.77 3.87 -10.52
N GLU A 30 -4.32 3.87 -11.73
CA GLU A 30 -5.75 3.94 -11.97
C GLU A 30 -6.25 2.60 -12.47
N GLY A 31 -7.26 2.04 -11.79
CA GLY A 31 -7.88 0.79 -12.19
C GLY A 31 -8.06 -0.21 -11.06
N LYS A 32 -8.31 -1.44 -11.43
CA LYS A 32 -8.57 -2.54 -10.50
C LYS A 32 -7.45 -3.57 -10.57
N VAL A 33 -6.94 -3.95 -9.40
CA VAL A 33 -5.98 -5.04 -9.28
C VAL A 33 -6.49 -6.01 -8.21
N THR A 34 -6.65 -7.27 -8.58
CA THR A 34 -7.07 -8.34 -7.66
C THR A 34 -6.07 -9.47 -7.70
N ALA A 35 -5.61 -9.88 -6.52
CA ALA A 35 -4.78 -11.07 -6.39
C ALA A 35 -5.62 -12.35 -6.55
N GLY A 36 -4.98 -13.43 -6.95
CA GLY A 36 -5.58 -14.76 -6.99
C GLY A 36 -5.91 -15.28 -5.59
N ARG A 37 -6.68 -16.36 -5.53
CA ARG A 37 -7.04 -17.01 -4.27
C ARG A 37 -5.77 -17.45 -3.52
N GLN A 38 -5.68 -17.15 -2.23
CA GLN A 38 -4.51 -17.39 -1.36
C GLN A 38 -3.30 -16.48 -1.62
N TYR A 39 -3.38 -15.55 -2.56
CA TYR A 39 -2.34 -14.58 -2.86
C TYR A 39 -2.74 -13.19 -2.41
N TYR A 40 -1.77 -12.34 -2.21
CA TYR A 40 -2.00 -10.91 -1.98
C TYR A 40 -0.89 -10.09 -2.61
N ILE A 41 -1.23 -8.86 -2.98
CA ILE A 41 -0.27 -7.90 -3.49
C ILE A 41 0.38 -7.24 -2.28
N SER A 42 1.67 -7.49 -2.09
CA SER A 42 2.41 -7.03 -0.91
C SER A 42 2.79 -5.56 -0.98
N ASP A 43 2.91 -5.03 -2.20
CA ASP A 43 3.29 -3.64 -2.47
C ASP A 43 2.88 -3.22 -3.88
N THR A 44 2.96 -1.90 -4.14
CA THR A 44 2.81 -1.32 -5.48
C THR A 44 3.97 -0.39 -5.74
N ILE A 45 4.90 -0.83 -6.58
CA ILE A 45 6.16 -0.14 -6.84
C ILE A 45 6.09 0.51 -8.22
N TYR A 46 6.34 1.81 -8.25
CA TYR A 46 6.42 2.61 -9.47
C TYR A 46 7.88 2.96 -9.76
N SER A 47 8.30 2.85 -11.00
CA SER A 47 9.63 3.28 -11.42
C SER A 47 9.55 4.11 -12.72
N PRO A 48 9.77 5.42 -12.65
CA PRO A 48 9.91 6.26 -11.44
C PRO A 48 8.61 6.39 -10.64
N ASP A 49 8.71 6.72 -9.35
CA ASP A 49 7.57 6.96 -8.46
C ASP A 49 6.94 8.34 -8.64
N SER A 50 7.68 9.25 -9.26
CA SER A 50 7.28 10.61 -9.54
C SER A 50 7.73 11.02 -10.94
N VAL A 51 6.96 11.88 -11.59
CA VAL A 51 7.22 12.35 -12.95
C VAL A 51 7.13 13.87 -13.05
N LEU A 52 7.90 14.45 -13.97
CA LEU A 52 7.81 15.87 -14.29
C LEU A 52 6.60 16.12 -15.20
N VAL A 53 5.79 17.09 -14.85
CA VAL A 53 4.71 17.59 -15.70
C VAL A 53 5.05 18.98 -16.21
N TYR A 54 4.94 19.17 -17.51
CA TYR A 54 5.12 20.43 -18.21
C TYR A 54 3.76 20.92 -18.68
N ALA A 55 3.34 22.09 -18.24
CA ALA A 55 2.07 22.71 -18.64
C ALA A 55 2.09 24.23 -18.35
N PRO A 56 1.12 25.00 -18.87
CA PRO A 56 0.85 26.35 -18.39
C PRO A 56 0.54 26.37 -16.88
N VAL A 57 0.89 27.47 -16.20
CA VAL A 57 0.78 27.57 -14.72
C VAL A 57 -0.62 27.20 -14.21
N ALA A 58 -1.66 27.71 -14.87
CA ALA A 58 -3.05 27.44 -14.50
C ALA A 58 -3.39 25.93 -14.52
N ILE A 59 -2.75 25.16 -15.39
CA ILE A 59 -2.93 23.69 -15.44
C ILE A 59 -2.02 23.00 -14.41
N LEU A 60 -0.78 23.48 -14.23
CA LEU A 60 0.14 22.92 -13.24
C LEU A 60 -0.41 22.97 -11.82
N ASP A 61 -1.13 24.03 -11.48
CA ASP A 61 -1.71 24.21 -10.15
C ASP A 61 -2.82 23.17 -9.87
N THR A 62 -3.50 22.72 -10.89
CA THR A 62 -4.57 21.71 -10.78
C THR A 62 -4.04 20.27 -10.72
N ILE A 63 -2.84 20.02 -11.25
CA ILE A 63 -2.27 18.67 -11.30
C ILE A 63 -1.48 18.40 -10.02
N THR A 64 -1.99 17.52 -9.18
CA THR A 64 -1.33 17.07 -7.94
C THR A 64 -0.78 15.66 -8.03
N THR A 65 -1.26 14.86 -9.00
CA THR A 65 -0.92 13.44 -9.15
C THR A 65 -0.99 13.07 -10.62
N ALA A 66 -0.05 12.26 -11.07
CA ALA A 66 -0.07 11.63 -12.39
C ALA A 66 -0.71 10.24 -12.28
N TYR A 67 -1.78 10.01 -12.99
CA TYR A 67 -2.44 8.71 -13.03
C TYR A 67 -1.95 7.89 -14.22
N THR A 68 -1.87 6.57 -14.05
CA THR A 68 -1.65 5.66 -15.17
C THR A 68 -2.89 5.59 -16.06
N GLN A 69 -2.75 5.07 -17.26
CA GLN A 69 -3.92 4.58 -18.00
C GLN A 69 -4.62 3.52 -17.15
N LYS A 70 -5.95 3.45 -17.32
CA LYS A 70 -6.77 2.52 -16.55
C LYS A 70 -6.40 1.07 -16.86
N VAL A 71 -6.05 0.32 -15.83
CA VAL A 71 -5.68 -1.08 -15.93
C VAL A 71 -6.69 -1.97 -15.20
N ASN A 72 -6.81 -3.21 -15.66
CA ASN A 72 -7.59 -4.24 -14.99
C ASN A 72 -6.76 -5.53 -14.95
N PHE A 73 -6.19 -5.84 -13.78
CA PHE A 73 -5.45 -7.08 -13.53
C PHE A 73 -6.24 -7.94 -12.58
N GLU A 74 -6.66 -9.11 -13.04
CA GLU A 74 -7.45 -10.04 -12.25
C GLU A 74 -6.68 -11.35 -12.01
N ASN A 75 -6.89 -11.95 -10.83
CA ASN A 75 -6.30 -13.23 -10.45
C ASN A 75 -4.77 -13.25 -10.54
N VAL A 76 -4.10 -12.17 -10.14
CA VAL A 76 -2.65 -12.09 -10.17
C VAL A 76 -2.07 -13.03 -9.11
N ALA A 77 -1.33 -14.06 -9.58
CA ALA A 77 -0.75 -15.10 -8.72
C ALA A 77 0.79 -14.99 -8.64
N ASP A 78 1.40 -14.28 -9.58
CA ASP A 78 2.85 -14.06 -9.64
C ASP A 78 3.18 -12.56 -9.67
N THR A 79 4.41 -12.21 -9.33
CA THR A 79 4.89 -10.83 -9.42
C THR A 79 4.71 -10.28 -10.84
N LEU A 80 3.81 -9.31 -10.98
CA LEU A 80 3.55 -8.64 -12.25
C LEU A 80 4.52 -7.48 -12.44
N ARG A 81 5.16 -7.44 -13.61
CA ARG A 81 5.99 -6.31 -14.05
C ARG A 81 5.51 -5.85 -15.41
N GLN A 82 5.07 -4.62 -15.49
CA GLN A 82 4.51 -4.08 -16.73
C GLN A 82 4.82 -2.60 -16.89
N ARG A 83 5.17 -2.22 -18.11
CA ARG A 83 5.30 -0.82 -18.49
C ARG A 83 3.92 -0.26 -18.84
N ILE A 84 3.54 0.83 -18.20
CA ILE A 84 2.22 1.43 -18.34
C ILE A 84 2.38 2.92 -18.69
N ALA A 85 1.66 3.36 -19.71
CA ALA A 85 1.60 4.77 -20.06
C ALA A 85 0.80 5.56 -19.01
N LEU A 86 1.15 6.83 -18.84
CA LEU A 86 0.38 7.75 -18.03
C LEU A 86 -0.87 8.23 -18.78
N ALA A 87 -1.93 8.51 -18.05
CA ALA A 87 -3.13 9.11 -18.61
C ALA A 87 -2.84 10.54 -19.08
N GLY A 88 -3.17 10.83 -20.32
CA GLY A 88 -2.96 12.15 -20.90
C GLY A 88 -3.88 13.20 -20.27
N VAL A 89 -3.32 14.34 -19.92
CA VAL A 89 -4.08 15.52 -19.50
C VAL A 89 -3.96 16.58 -20.60
N LYS A 90 -5.10 17.12 -21.07
CA LYS A 90 -5.09 18.13 -22.13
C LYS A 90 -4.28 19.35 -21.70
N GLY A 91 -3.29 19.73 -22.51
CA GLY A 91 -2.42 20.85 -22.20
C GLY A 91 -1.26 20.55 -21.26
N ALA A 92 -1.07 19.30 -20.84
CA ALA A 92 0.06 18.88 -20.05
C ALA A 92 0.84 17.73 -20.70
N LYS A 93 2.16 17.71 -20.46
CA LYS A 93 3.06 16.64 -20.92
C LYS A 93 3.79 16.06 -19.72
N PHE A 94 3.67 14.76 -19.52
CA PHE A 94 4.42 14.01 -18.51
C PHE A 94 5.75 13.49 -19.06
N VAL A 95 6.81 13.59 -18.27
CA VAL A 95 8.15 13.09 -18.62
C VAL A 95 8.73 12.31 -17.42
N PRO A 96 8.94 11.00 -17.57
CA PRO A 96 8.59 10.16 -18.73
C PRO A 96 7.07 10.00 -18.88
N GLY A 97 6.60 9.69 -20.11
CA GLY A 97 5.18 9.46 -20.40
C GLY A 97 4.69 8.06 -20.07
N ALA A 98 5.57 7.19 -19.58
CA ALA A 98 5.26 5.84 -19.13
C ALA A 98 6.16 5.48 -17.95
N ILE A 99 5.68 4.56 -17.10
CA ILE A 99 6.39 4.06 -15.91
C ILE A 99 6.41 2.54 -15.93
N ASP A 100 7.36 1.96 -15.22
CA ASP A 100 7.39 0.53 -14.96
C ASP A 100 6.69 0.25 -13.62
N LEU A 101 5.58 -0.48 -13.70
CA LEU A 101 4.83 -0.94 -12.55
C LEU A 101 5.33 -2.32 -12.15
N THR A 102 5.65 -2.49 -10.87
CA THR A 102 5.89 -3.80 -10.27
C THR A 102 4.91 -4.04 -9.14
N LEU A 103 4.17 -5.13 -9.23
CA LEU A 103 3.25 -5.61 -8.20
C LEU A 103 3.80 -6.92 -7.64
N PRO A 104 4.57 -6.89 -6.54
CA PRO A 104 5.03 -8.09 -5.90
C PRO A 104 3.85 -8.84 -5.29
N VAL A 105 3.73 -10.12 -5.62
CA VAL A 105 2.70 -11.02 -5.10
C VAL A 105 3.33 -11.99 -4.11
N ASP A 106 2.65 -12.24 -3.02
CA ASP A 106 3.07 -13.19 -2.00
C ASP A 106 1.90 -14.10 -1.62
N ILE A 107 2.21 -15.22 -1.01
CA ILE A 107 1.22 -16.23 -0.58
C ILE A 107 0.94 -16.07 0.91
N TYR A 108 -0.33 -16.12 1.31
CA TYR A 108 -0.68 -16.18 2.71
C TYR A 108 -0.35 -17.56 3.29
N THR A 109 0.26 -17.55 4.45
CA THR A 109 0.44 -18.73 5.31
C THR A 109 0.03 -18.40 6.74
N GLU A 110 -0.32 -19.41 7.51
CA GLU A 110 -0.62 -19.23 8.92
C GLU A 110 0.64 -19.43 9.77
N LYS A 111 0.77 -18.60 10.78
CA LYS A 111 1.82 -18.70 11.78
C LYS A 111 1.24 -18.61 13.17
N THR A 112 1.70 -19.48 14.06
CA THR A 112 1.36 -19.44 15.49
C THR A 112 2.62 -19.08 16.27
N VAL A 113 2.48 -18.16 17.20
CA VAL A 113 3.54 -17.76 18.13
C VAL A 113 3.00 -17.78 19.56
N GLU A 114 3.86 -18.12 20.51
CA GLU A 114 3.54 -18.06 21.93
C GLU A 114 4.05 -16.75 22.53
N VAL A 115 3.12 -15.95 23.06
CA VAL A 115 3.41 -14.62 23.60
C VAL A 115 3.11 -14.62 25.11
N PRO A 116 4.06 -14.19 25.95
CA PRO A 116 3.83 -14.09 27.38
C PRO A 116 2.85 -12.97 27.70
N LEU A 117 1.99 -13.21 28.70
CA LEU A 117 1.09 -12.21 29.26
C LEU A 117 1.87 -11.23 30.12
N ARG A 118 1.60 -9.93 29.97
CA ARG A 118 2.18 -8.85 30.76
C ARG A 118 1.09 -8.11 31.50
N GLY A 119 1.23 -7.99 32.83
CA GLY A 119 0.37 -7.15 33.63
C GLY A 119 0.75 -5.67 33.46
N ILE A 120 -0.25 -4.82 33.27
CA ILE A 120 -0.08 -3.37 33.26
C ILE A 120 -0.99 -2.72 34.31
N ASN A 121 -0.56 -1.60 34.85
CA ASN A 121 -1.29 -0.82 35.87
C ASN A 121 -1.59 -1.62 37.17
N PHE A 122 -0.72 -2.58 37.50
CA PHE A 122 -0.85 -3.30 38.79
C PHE A 122 -0.27 -2.46 39.92
N PRO A 123 -0.92 -2.42 41.10
CA PRO A 123 -0.35 -1.84 42.31
C PRO A 123 0.97 -2.52 42.67
N ALA A 124 1.84 -1.81 43.38
CA ALA A 124 3.18 -2.30 43.74
C ALA A 124 3.17 -3.57 44.62
N ASP A 125 2.08 -3.82 45.33
CA ASP A 125 1.84 -4.98 46.19
C ASP A 125 1.23 -6.19 45.45
N LYS A 126 0.92 -6.04 44.13
CA LYS A 126 0.24 -7.07 43.33
C LYS A 126 1.01 -7.42 42.09
N VAL A 127 1.02 -8.70 41.78
CA VAL A 127 1.71 -9.25 40.57
C VAL A 127 0.72 -10.11 39.80
N LEU A 128 0.70 -9.96 38.47
CA LEU A 128 -0.06 -10.85 37.60
C LEU A 128 0.51 -12.27 37.68
N ARG A 129 -0.32 -13.21 38.08
CA ARG A 129 -0.05 -14.66 37.94
C ARG A 129 -1.12 -15.25 37.04
N ALA A 130 -0.73 -15.59 35.81
CA ALA A 130 -1.63 -16.17 34.84
C ALA A 130 -1.33 -17.66 34.61
N PHE A 131 -2.35 -18.44 34.40
CA PHE A 131 -2.23 -19.84 34.02
C PHE A 131 -3.21 -20.13 32.86
N PRO A 132 -2.73 -20.40 31.66
CA PRO A 132 -1.33 -20.41 31.22
C PRO A 132 -0.66 -19.02 31.23
N SER A 133 0.65 -18.97 31.39
CA SER A 133 1.44 -17.73 31.41
C SER A 133 1.71 -17.15 30.03
N LYS A 134 1.39 -17.93 28.99
CA LYS A 134 1.55 -17.56 27.57
C LYS A 134 0.25 -17.86 26.84
N VAL A 135 -0.01 -17.07 25.80
CA VAL A 135 -1.12 -17.30 24.86
C VAL A 135 -0.59 -17.59 23.48
N GLN A 136 -1.28 -18.46 22.77
CA GLN A 136 -0.99 -18.75 21.36
C GLN A 136 -1.75 -17.78 20.49
N ILE A 137 -1.00 -17.05 19.63
CA ILE A 137 -1.56 -16.13 18.65
C ILE A 137 -1.34 -16.74 17.28
N THR A 138 -2.43 -17.05 16.59
CA THR A 138 -2.41 -17.51 15.19
C THR A 138 -2.85 -16.37 14.29
N PHE A 139 -2.04 -16.10 13.26
CA PHE A 139 -2.29 -15.01 12.33
C PHE A 139 -1.84 -15.40 10.91
N GLN A 140 -2.42 -14.72 9.92
CA GLN A 140 -2.01 -14.88 8.54
C GLN A 140 -0.87 -13.90 8.21
N VAL A 141 0.14 -14.40 7.53
CA VAL A 141 1.34 -13.65 7.15
C VAL A 141 1.81 -14.09 5.77
N GLY A 142 2.39 -13.16 5.02
CA GLY A 142 3.06 -13.51 3.77
C GLY A 142 4.27 -14.42 4.00
N LEU A 143 4.43 -15.40 3.13
CA LEU A 143 5.50 -16.38 3.21
C LEU A 143 6.90 -15.73 3.26
N SER A 144 7.09 -14.63 2.52
CA SER A 144 8.32 -13.85 2.52
C SER A 144 8.66 -13.23 3.88
N ARG A 145 7.64 -12.96 4.71
CA ARG A 145 7.77 -12.36 6.04
C ARG A 145 7.69 -13.38 7.17
N PHE A 146 7.35 -14.63 6.87
CA PHE A 146 7.13 -15.68 7.87
C PHE A 146 8.28 -15.83 8.88
N ARG A 147 9.52 -15.77 8.40
CA ARG A 147 10.72 -15.90 9.27
C ARG A 147 11.05 -14.63 10.04
N LYS A 148 10.60 -13.47 9.57
CA LYS A 148 10.93 -12.17 10.15
C LYS A 148 10.08 -11.86 11.38
N ILE A 149 8.81 -12.26 11.38
CA ILE A 149 7.88 -12.00 12.49
C ILE A 149 8.15 -13.02 13.62
N LYS A 150 8.41 -12.51 14.81
CA LYS A 150 8.72 -13.27 16.02
C LYS A 150 7.69 -12.99 17.11
N ALA A 151 7.67 -13.86 18.15
CA ALA A 151 6.83 -13.64 19.33
C ALA A 151 7.11 -12.31 20.04
N SER A 152 8.36 -11.81 19.96
CA SER A 152 8.75 -10.50 20.51
C SER A 152 8.08 -9.29 19.86
N ASP A 153 7.52 -9.46 18.66
CA ASP A 153 6.85 -8.37 17.93
C ASP A 153 5.40 -8.18 18.39
N PHE A 154 4.93 -9.09 19.25
CA PHE A 154 3.60 -9.04 19.84
C PHE A 154 3.69 -8.73 21.34
N VAL A 155 2.78 -7.91 21.83
CA VAL A 155 2.62 -7.61 23.24
C VAL A 155 1.18 -7.89 23.63
N VAL A 156 1.02 -8.75 24.62
CA VAL A 156 -0.29 -9.07 25.18
C VAL A 156 -0.35 -8.51 26.60
N ASN A 157 -1.11 -7.45 26.76
CA ASN A 157 -1.26 -6.76 28.03
C ASN A 157 -2.56 -7.16 28.73
N VAL A 158 -2.49 -7.33 30.03
CA VAL A 158 -3.63 -7.54 30.92
C VAL A 158 -3.68 -6.37 31.91
N SER A 159 -4.71 -5.55 31.82
CA SER A 159 -4.87 -4.38 32.70
C SER A 159 -5.49 -4.80 34.03
N TYR A 160 -4.94 -4.29 35.15
CA TYR A 160 -5.49 -4.49 36.45
C TYR A 160 -6.92 -3.94 36.59
N GLU A 161 -7.21 -2.81 35.98
CA GLU A 161 -8.53 -2.18 35.99
C GLU A 161 -9.59 -3.03 35.28
N GLU A 162 -9.22 -3.69 34.18
CA GLU A 162 -10.10 -4.59 33.46
C GLU A 162 -10.40 -5.85 34.26
N LEU A 163 -9.39 -6.38 34.94
CA LEU A 163 -9.57 -7.52 35.86
C LEU A 163 -10.55 -7.20 36.99
N LEU A 164 -10.51 -6.00 37.56
CA LEU A 164 -11.42 -5.58 38.61
C LEU A 164 -12.87 -5.45 38.14
N LYS A 165 -13.10 -5.06 36.91
CA LYS A 165 -14.44 -4.91 36.32
C LYS A 165 -15.14 -6.26 36.08
N LEU A 166 -14.38 -7.31 35.86
CA LEU A 166 -14.91 -8.63 35.51
C LEU A 166 -15.48 -9.43 36.69
N GLY A 167 -15.18 -9.08 37.94
CA GLY A 167 -15.88 -9.52 39.16
C GLY A 167 -16.08 -11.02 39.38
N THR A 168 -15.43 -11.91 38.63
CA THR A 168 -15.61 -13.37 38.68
C THR A 168 -14.29 -14.11 38.81
N ASP A 169 -14.30 -15.24 39.51
CA ASP A 169 -13.14 -16.10 39.75
C ASP A 169 -12.53 -16.75 38.48
N LYS A 170 -13.15 -16.55 37.31
CA LYS A 170 -12.63 -16.97 35.99
C LYS A 170 -12.55 -15.77 35.08
N TYR A 171 -11.33 -15.27 34.95
CA TYR A 171 -11.03 -14.10 34.12
C TYR A 171 -10.87 -14.48 32.64
N LEU A 172 -11.85 -14.15 31.80
CA LEU A 172 -11.70 -13.99 30.37
C LEU A 172 -11.38 -12.51 30.10
N SER A 173 -10.13 -12.17 30.17
CA SER A 173 -9.67 -10.82 29.83
C SER A 173 -9.78 -10.59 28.32
N LEU A 174 -10.33 -9.44 27.93
CA LEU A 174 -10.15 -8.89 26.58
C LEU A 174 -8.66 -8.59 26.37
N ILE A 175 -8.00 -9.41 25.58
CA ILE A 175 -6.57 -9.29 25.30
C ILE A 175 -6.39 -8.20 24.26
N HIS A 176 -5.76 -7.08 24.62
CA HIS A 176 -5.30 -6.10 23.67
C HIS A 176 -4.03 -6.61 22.98
N ILE A 177 -4.18 -7.07 21.73
CA ILE A 177 -3.07 -7.46 20.88
C ILE A 177 -2.66 -6.22 20.10
N SER A 178 -1.46 -5.72 20.35
CA SER A 178 -0.86 -4.69 19.50
C SER A 178 -0.26 -5.38 18.28
N GLU A 179 -0.83 -5.14 17.09
CA GLU A 179 -0.19 -5.55 15.84
C GLU A 179 1.19 -4.86 15.69
N PRO A 180 2.19 -5.58 15.13
CA PRO A 180 3.47 -4.97 14.86
C PRO A 180 3.26 -3.76 13.94
N THR A 181 3.66 -2.60 14.43
CA THR A 181 3.59 -1.35 13.68
C THR A 181 4.27 -1.53 12.34
N ARG A 182 3.56 -1.34 11.25
CA ARG A 182 4.18 -1.32 9.92
C ARG A 182 5.31 -0.30 9.96
N PRO A 183 6.55 -0.65 9.61
CA PRO A 183 7.57 0.35 9.44
C PRO A 183 7.06 1.31 8.36
N ARG A 184 6.89 2.58 8.72
CA ARG A 184 6.70 3.64 7.74
C ARG A 184 7.94 3.59 6.85
N LEU A 185 7.77 3.22 5.61
CA LEU A 185 8.77 3.46 4.59
C LEU A 185 8.87 4.99 4.46
N ILE A 186 10.03 5.49 4.87
CA ILE A 186 10.46 6.87 4.63
C ILE A 186 10.81 7.00 3.16
#